data_aef7fd62578b3b89e7998add735f5a89
#
_entry.id   aef7fd62578b3b89e7998add735f5a89
#
_cell.length_a   1.000
_cell.length_b   1.000
_cell.length_c   1.000
_cell.angle_alpha   90.00
_cell.angle_beta   90.00
_cell.angle_gamma   90.00
#
_symmetry.space_group_name_H-M   'P 1'
#
loop_
_entity.id
_entity.type
_entity.pdbx_description
1 polymer ?
#
loop_
_entity_poly.entity_id
_entity_poly.type
_entity_poly.pdbx_seq_one_letter_code
_entity_poly.pdbx_strand_id
1 'polypeptide(L)'
;STALGPTQDHTGYGQQTPSPAQIPLSPVVRAGDFVFISGQVPVLDGSIVTGGFAAETRAVLDNVKATLKLVGSEMSDVVKTTVWLRDRDDFPDFNAAYAEYFPSNPPARSTAESRLMIDIAVEIDAIAYKPL
;
A
#
# COMPACT_ATOMS: atom_id res chain seq x y z
N SER A 1 -18.39 18.54 14.07
CA SER A 1 -18.83 17.65 13.73
C SER A 1 -19.41 17.13 14.17
N THR A 2 -19.99 17.09 13.62
CA THR A 2 -20.71 16.22 14.19
C THR A 2 -20.14 14.94 14.20
N ALA A 3 -19.98 14.50 15.23
CA ALA A 3 -19.55 13.19 15.46
C ALA A 3 -20.46 12.14 14.89
N LEU A 4 -21.50 12.57 14.25
CA LEU A 4 -22.45 11.64 13.71
C LEU A 4 -22.17 11.24 12.28
N GLY A 5 -21.15 11.84 11.66
CA GLY A 5 -20.76 11.47 10.32
C GLY A 5 -20.20 10.05 10.28
N PRO A 6 -20.20 9.42 9.12
CA PRO A 6 -19.61 8.10 8.98
C PRO A 6 -18.15 8.12 9.38
N THR A 7 -17.73 7.07 10.11
CA THR A 7 -16.35 6.90 10.50
C THR A 7 -15.50 6.26 9.41
N GLN A 8 -16.13 5.77 8.35
CA GLN A 8 -15.46 5.19 7.21
C GLN A 8 -15.73 6.01 5.96
N ASP A 9 -14.73 6.17 5.12
CA ASP A 9 -14.86 6.90 3.89
C ASP A 9 -14.17 6.13 2.76
N HIS A 10 -14.99 5.72 1.79
CA HIS A 10 -14.53 5.04 0.59
C HIS A 10 -14.63 5.94 -0.64
N THR A 11 -15.10 7.18 -0.46
CA THR A 11 -15.47 8.08 -1.54
C THR A 11 -14.23 8.57 -2.30
N GLY A 12 -14.33 8.62 -3.61
CA GLY A 12 -13.29 9.21 -4.43
C GLY A 12 -12.13 8.29 -4.77
N TYR A 13 -12.16 7.05 -4.25
CA TYR A 13 -11.01 6.16 -4.41
C TYR A 13 -11.33 4.93 -5.23
N GLY A 14 -12.41 4.96 -5.94
CA GLY A 14 -12.81 3.86 -6.77
C GLY A 14 -14.31 3.68 -6.73
N GLN A 15 -14.74 2.61 -7.32
CA GLN A 15 -16.15 2.33 -7.43
C GLN A 15 -16.66 1.72 -6.14
N GLN A 16 -17.70 2.33 -5.57
CA GLN A 16 -18.26 1.89 -4.30
C GLN A 16 -18.93 0.52 -4.41
N THR A 17 -19.54 0.26 -5.55
CA THR A 17 -20.20 -1.01 -5.79
C THR A 17 -19.62 -1.58 -7.08
N PRO A 18 -18.62 -2.45 -6.99
CA PRO A 18 -17.98 -2.99 -8.18
C PRO A 18 -18.94 -3.88 -8.98
N SER A 19 -18.79 -3.88 -10.30
CA SER A 19 -19.47 -4.83 -11.15
C SER A 19 -18.87 -6.22 -10.93
N PRO A 20 -19.55 -7.29 -11.38
CA PRO A 20 -19.01 -8.64 -11.24
C PRO A 20 -17.64 -8.84 -11.91
N ALA A 21 -17.30 -8.01 -12.91
CA ALA A 21 -15.99 -8.08 -13.57
C ALA A 21 -14.89 -7.34 -12.82
N GLN A 22 -15.22 -6.61 -11.78
CA GLN A 22 -14.25 -5.82 -11.03
C GLN A 22 -13.90 -6.49 -9.72
N ILE A 23 -12.66 -6.29 -9.30
CA ILE A 23 -12.20 -6.79 -8.01
C ILE A 23 -12.89 -5.97 -6.92
N PRO A 24 -13.57 -6.62 -5.95
CA PRO A 24 -14.34 -5.93 -4.92
C PRO A 24 -13.43 -5.39 -3.81
N LEU A 25 -12.72 -4.33 -4.08
CA LEU A 25 -11.93 -3.64 -3.08
C LEU A 25 -11.90 -2.14 -3.34
N SER A 26 -11.64 -1.37 -2.28
CA SER A 26 -11.35 0.06 -2.38
C SER A 26 -9.85 0.25 -2.30
N PRO A 27 -9.25 1.10 -3.11
CA PRO A 27 -7.81 1.37 -3.00
C PRO A 27 -7.40 1.91 -1.64
N VAL A 28 -8.24 2.74 -1.05
CA VAL A 28 -7.98 3.33 0.26
C VAL A 28 -9.29 3.59 0.99
N VAL A 29 -9.27 3.37 2.31
CA VAL A 29 -10.42 3.60 3.19
C VAL A 29 -9.95 4.39 4.39
N ARG A 30 -10.67 5.45 4.71
CA ARG A 30 -10.48 6.16 5.97
C ARG A 30 -11.46 5.62 7.01
N ALA A 31 -10.95 5.33 8.19
CA ALA A 31 -11.78 4.94 9.34
C ALA A 31 -11.32 5.77 10.53
N GLY A 32 -12.09 6.83 10.86
CA GLY A 32 -11.69 7.78 11.88
C GLY A 32 -10.38 8.47 11.52
N ASP A 33 -9.40 8.36 12.39
CA ASP A 33 -8.08 8.94 12.19
C ASP A 33 -7.12 8.05 11.43
N PHE A 34 -7.55 6.84 11.05
CA PHE A 34 -6.71 5.90 10.36
C PHE A 34 -7.05 5.79 8.88
N VAL A 35 -6.04 5.54 8.08
CA VAL A 35 -6.16 5.34 6.64
C VAL A 35 -5.63 3.95 6.33
N PHE A 36 -6.43 3.16 5.63
CA PHE A 36 -6.10 1.78 5.26
C PHE A 36 -5.91 1.71 3.75
N ILE A 37 -4.75 1.22 3.33
CA ILE A 37 -4.44 1.10 1.92
C ILE A 37 -4.43 -0.37 1.55
N SER A 38 -5.16 -0.70 0.48
CA SER A 38 -5.13 -2.05 -0.09
C SER A 38 -3.72 -2.41 -0.54
N GLY A 39 -3.45 -3.69 -0.66
CA GLY A 39 -2.17 -4.18 -1.16
C GLY A 39 -1.79 -3.53 -2.47
N GLN A 40 -0.63 -2.90 -2.51
CA GLN A 40 -0.10 -2.26 -3.71
C GLN A 40 0.82 -3.22 -4.43
N VAL A 41 0.75 -3.20 -5.74
CA VAL A 41 1.48 -4.10 -6.63
C VAL A 41 2.38 -3.28 -7.56
N PRO A 42 3.41 -3.91 -8.16
CA PRO A 42 4.38 -3.18 -8.99
C PRO A 42 3.85 -2.90 -10.40
N VAL A 43 2.71 -2.24 -10.47
CA VAL A 43 2.05 -1.91 -11.73
C VAL A 43 2.15 -0.41 -11.96
N LEU A 44 2.55 -0.02 -13.17
CA LEU A 44 2.62 1.37 -13.61
C LEU A 44 2.02 1.44 -15.00
N ASP A 45 1.07 2.36 -15.20
CA ASP A 45 0.39 2.55 -16.47
C ASP A 45 -0.24 1.25 -17.01
N GLY A 46 -0.79 0.44 -16.10
CA GLY A 46 -1.51 -0.77 -16.45
C GLY A 46 -0.65 -2.01 -16.70
N SER A 47 0.67 -1.90 -16.53
CA SER A 47 1.58 -3.02 -16.76
C SER A 47 2.53 -3.21 -15.59
N ILE A 48 2.88 -4.47 -15.34
CA ILE A 48 3.91 -4.79 -14.33
C ILE A 48 5.24 -4.21 -14.82
N VAL A 49 5.93 -3.50 -13.92
CA VAL A 49 7.22 -2.89 -14.27
C VAL A 49 8.27 -3.97 -14.56
N THR A 50 9.21 -3.65 -15.44
CA THR A 50 10.34 -4.51 -15.75
C THR A 50 11.59 -3.95 -15.07
N GLY A 51 12.65 -4.75 -14.99
CA GLY A 51 13.90 -4.31 -14.39
C GLY A 51 14.30 -5.05 -13.13
N GLY A 52 13.53 -6.07 -12.76
CA GLY A 52 13.86 -6.94 -11.66
C GLY A 52 13.28 -6.51 -10.32
N PHE A 53 13.74 -7.16 -9.27
CA PHE A 53 13.18 -7.03 -7.93
C PHE A 53 13.24 -5.59 -7.39
N ALA A 54 14.37 -4.91 -7.58
CA ALA A 54 14.53 -3.53 -7.07
C ALA A 54 13.54 -2.59 -7.76
N ALA A 55 13.34 -2.74 -9.06
CA ALA A 55 12.38 -1.92 -9.81
C ALA A 55 10.96 -2.19 -9.33
N GLU A 56 10.59 -3.46 -9.09
CA GLU A 56 9.27 -3.81 -8.57
C GLU A 56 9.06 -3.23 -7.18
N THR A 57 10.04 -3.33 -6.31
CA THR A 57 9.94 -2.81 -4.93
C THR A 57 9.73 -1.31 -4.92
N ARG A 58 10.49 -0.57 -5.72
CA ARG A 58 10.30 0.88 -5.82
C ARG A 58 8.95 1.25 -6.39
N ALA A 59 8.48 0.52 -7.40
CA ALA A 59 7.17 0.78 -7.98
C ALA A 59 6.06 0.57 -6.94
N VAL A 60 6.15 -0.49 -6.13
CA VAL A 60 5.18 -0.74 -5.07
C VAL A 60 5.19 0.39 -4.03
N LEU A 61 6.37 0.78 -3.57
CA LEU A 61 6.50 1.84 -2.57
C LEU A 61 6.06 3.19 -3.11
N ASP A 62 6.33 3.48 -4.38
CA ASP A 62 5.82 4.68 -5.03
C ASP A 62 4.29 4.65 -5.13
N ASN A 63 3.70 3.48 -5.37
CA ASN A 63 2.25 3.33 -5.40
C ASN A 63 1.63 3.51 -4.02
N VAL A 64 2.28 3.03 -2.96
CA VAL A 64 1.86 3.31 -1.58
C VAL A 64 1.86 4.81 -1.34
N LYS A 65 2.93 5.48 -1.71
CA LYS A 65 3.08 6.93 -1.55
C LYS A 65 1.99 7.69 -2.31
N ALA A 66 1.76 7.33 -3.56
CA ALA A 66 0.74 7.98 -4.38
C ALA A 66 -0.67 7.77 -3.84
N THR A 67 -0.96 6.58 -3.34
CA THR A 67 -2.27 6.26 -2.77
C THR A 67 -2.51 7.05 -1.48
N LEU A 68 -1.50 7.15 -0.61
CA LEU A 68 -1.58 7.99 0.60
C LEU A 68 -1.88 9.44 0.24
N LYS A 69 -1.26 9.93 -0.82
CA LYS A 69 -1.41 11.33 -1.23
C LYS A 69 -2.84 11.65 -1.63
N LEU A 70 -3.60 10.67 -2.13
CA LEU A 70 -5.00 10.89 -2.48
C LEU A 70 -5.85 11.34 -1.28
N VAL A 71 -5.44 11.00 -0.07
CA VAL A 71 -6.17 11.34 1.16
C VAL A 71 -5.41 12.32 2.04
N GLY A 72 -4.44 13.02 1.48
CA GLY A 72 -3.67 14.02 2.22
C GLY A 72 -2.70 13.44 3.23
N SER A 73 -2.31 12.19 3.06
CA SER A 73 -1.37 11.50 3.92
C SER A 73 -0.03 11.32 3.23
N GLU A 74 1.02 10.99 3.99
CA GLU A 74 2.35 10.80 3.44
C GLU A 74 3.04 9.63 4.14
N MET A 75 4.20 9.24 3.63
CA MET A 75 4.92 8.07 4.14
C MET A 75 5.22 8.16 5.64
N SER A 76 5.51 9.36 6.13
CA SER A 76 5.77 9.55 7.56
C SER A 76 4.54 9.32 8.45
N ASP A 77 3.35 9.28 7.89
CA ASP A 77 2.12 8.99 8.63
C ASP A 77 1.88 7.48 8.77
N VAL A 78 2.61 6.64 8.05
CA VAL A 78 2.42 5.20 8.06
C VAL A 78 2.87 4.62 9.41
N VAL A 79 2.00 3.84 10.04
CA VAL A 79 2.27 3.22 11.34
C VAL A 79 2.43 1.71 11.24
N LYS A 80 1.91 1.09 10.19
CA LYS A 80 2.01 -0.36 9.98
C LYS A 80 2.04 -0.68 8.50
N THR A 81 2.92 -1.61 8.14
CA THR A 81 2.90 -2.22 6.81
C THR A 81 2.88 -3.74 6.95
N THR A 82 2.31 -4.40 5.95
CA THR A 82 2.45 -5.84 5.75
C THR A 82 3.05 -6.05 4.38
N VAL A 83 4.08 -6.87 4.32
CA VAL A 83 4.85 -7.10 3.11
C VAL A 83 4.81 -8.57 2.76
N TRP A 84 4.54 -8.85 1.50
CA TRP A 84 4.62 -10.21 0.95
C TRP A 84 5.70 -10.24 -0.11
N LEU A 85 6.68 -11.14 0.05
CA LEU A 85 7.75 -11.37 -0.92
C LEU A 85 7.55 -12.75 -1.53
N ARG A 86 7.70 -12.85 -2.84
CA ARG A 86 7.60 -14.14 -3.51
C ARG A 86 8.77 -15.04 -3.13
N ASP A 87 9.94 -14.45 -2.87
CA ASP A 87 11.15 -15.18 -2.52
C ASP A 87 11.80 -14.52 -1.30
N ARG A 88 11.90 -15.26 -0.20
CA ARG A 88 12.50 -14.73 1.03
C ARG A 88 13.97 -14.35 0.87
N ASP A 89 14.66 -14.90 -0.14
CA ASP A 89 16.04 -14.56 -0.41
C ASP A 89 16.21 -13.10 -0.86
N ASP A 90 15.13 -12.46 -1.29
CA ASP A 90 15.12 -11.04 -1.64
C ASP A 90 15.02 -10.11 -0.42
N PHE A 91 14.93 -10.65 0.78
CA PHE A 91 14.72 -9.86 1.99
C PHE A 91 15.78 -8.77 2.23
N PRO A 92 17.09 -9.06 2.10
CA PRO A 92 18.09 -8.00 2.27
C PRO A 92 17.95 -6.85 1.26
N ASP A 93 17.71 -7.18 0.00
CA ASP A 93 17.52 -6.17 -1.05
C ASP A 93 16.24 -5.38 -0.83
N PHE A 94 15.19 -6.06 -0.36
CA PHE A 94 13.95 -5.40 0.01
C PHE A 94 14.19 -4.37 1.11
N ASN A 95 14.88 -4.75 2.18
CA ASN A 95 15.15 -3.88 3.30
C ASN A 95 15.94 -2.63 2.88
N ALA A 96 16.89 -2.78 1.96
CA ALA A 96 17.66 -1.65 1.46
C ALA A 96 16.79 -0.62 0.74
N ALA A 97 15.90 -1.08 -0.13
CA ALA A 97 14.98 -0.20 -0.86
C ALA A 97 13.93 0.42 0.09
N TYR A 98 13.40 -0.39 1.00
CA TYR A 98 12.38 0.04 1.96
C TYR A 98 12.91 1.17 2.87
N ALA A 99 14.17 1.06 3.30
CA ALA A 99 14.78 2.07 4.16
C ALA A 99 14.86 3.45 3.49
N GLU A 100 14.92 3.51 2.17
CA GLU A 100 14.92 4.79 1.44
C GLU A 100 13.59 5.53 1.60
N TYR A 101 12.49 4.80 1.77
CA TYR A 101 11.15 5.37 1.89
C TYR A 101 10.76 5.64 3.34
N PHE A 102 11.44 5.02 4.29
CA PHE A 102 11.20 5.20 5.72
C PHE A 102 12.53 5.48 6.42
N PRO A 103 13.14 6.66 6.16
CA PRO A 103 14.48 6.97 6.67
C PRO A 103 14.52 7.21 8.17
N SER A 104 13.39 7.53 8.80
CA SER A 104 13.30 7.72 10.23
C SER A 104 11.95 7.26 10.74
N ASN A 105 11.92 6.78 11.98
CA ASN A 105 10.68 6.30 12.62
C ASN A 105 9.93 5.29 11.75
N PRO A 106 10.59 4.18 11.32
CA PRO A 106 9.94 3.23 10.44
C PRO A 106 8.68 2.64 11.09
N PRO A 107 7.67 2.31 10.29
CA PRO A 107 6.44 1.71 10.83
C PRO A 107 6.70 0.31 11.37
N ALA A 108 5.77 -0.17 12.20
CA ALA A 108 5.73 -1.59 12.52
C ALA A 108 5.52 -2.37 11.23
N ARG A 109 6.11 -3.56 11.12
CA ARG A 109 6.05 -4.33 9.88
C ARG A 109 6.00 -5.82 10.17
N SER A 110 5.23 -6.53 9.34
CA SER A 110 5.32 -7.98 9.20
C SER A 110 5.71 -8.28 7.77
N THR A 111 6.60 -9.24 7.58
CA THR A 111 7.07 -9.63 6.25
C THR A 111 6.99 -11.15 6.14
N ALA A 112 6.39 -11.63 5.07
CA ALA A 112 6.22 -13.05 4.84
C ALA A 112 6.57 -13.42 3.40
N GLU A 113 7.07 -14.65 3.22
CA GLU A 113 7.20 -15.22 1.89
C GLU A 113 5.83 -15.77 1.50
N SER A 114 5.38 -15.46 0.30
CA SER A 114 4.09 -15.92 -0.16
C SER A 114 4.04 -15.94 -1.68
N ARG A 115 3.32 -16.93 -2.21
CA ARG A 115 2.93 -16.90 -3.59
C ARG A 115 1.83 -15.86 -3.75
N LEU A 116 2.01 -14.96 -4.70
CA LEU A 116 1.10 -13.83 -4.88
C LEU A 116 0.04 -14.15 -5.93
N MET A 117 -1.02 -13.34 -5.99
CA MET A 117 -2.14 -13.60 -6.88
C MET A 117 -1.81 -13.36 -8.35
N ILE A 118 -0.80 -12.54 -8.62
CA ILE A 118 -0.28 -12.31 -9.97
C ILE A 118 1.24 -12.56 -9.96
N ASP A 119 1.85 -12.57 -11.12
CA ASP A 119 3.28 -12.88 -11.25
C ASP A 119 4.14 -11.65 -10.93
N ILE A 120 4.25 -11.38 -9.65
CA ILE A 120 5.03 -10.26 -9.12
C ILE A 120 5.90 -10.75 -7.97
N ALA A 121 6.92 -9.98 -7.63
CA ALA A 121 7.88 -10.36 -6.60
C ALA A 121 7.55 -9.76 -5.22
N VAL A 122 6.71 -8.73 -5.15
CA VAL A 122 6.45 -7.99 -3.91
C VAL A 122 5.08 -7.34 -3.92
N GLU A 123 4.45 -7.32 -2.74
CA GLU A 123 3.21 -6.59 -2.50
C GLU A 123 3.27 -5.99 -1.11
N ILE A 124 2.72 -4.79 -0.92
CA ILE A 124 2.72 -4.08 0.38
C ILE A 124 1.38 -3.43 0.60
N ASP A 125 0.78 -3.65 1.78
CA ASP A 125 -0.31 -2.80 2.26
C ASP A 125 0.19 -1.88 3.36
N ALA A 126 -0.61 -0.90 3.75
CA ALA A 126 -0.22 0.05 4.77
C ALA A 126 -1.41 0.58 5.56
N ILE A 127 -1.14 0.95 6.80
CA ILE A 127 -2.07 1.68 7.65
C ILE A 127 -1.36 2.97 8.08
N ALA A 128 -2.01 4.10 7.87
CA ALA A 128 -1.49 5.40 8.28
C ALA A 128 -2.38 6.00 9.37
N TYR A 129 -1.77 6.80 10.23
CA TYR A 129 -2.48 7.57 11.23
C TYR A 129 -2.41 9.03 10.79
N LYS A 130 -3.56 9.58 10.45
CA LYS A 130 -3.67 10.95 9.95
C LYS A 130 -4.97 11.56 10.46
N PRO A 131 -4.95 12.15 11.67
CA PRO A 131 -6.16 12.79 12.22
C PRO A 131 -6.73 13.84 11.28
N LEU A 132 -8.04 13.95 11.31
CA LEU A 132 -8.77 14.96 10.55
C LEU A 132 -8.49 16.37 11.07
#